data_ac1827fa9af9b3bee252d554b02171d2
#
_entry.id   ac1827fa9af9b3bee252d554b02171d2
#
_cell.length_a   1.000
_cell.length_b   1.000
_cell.length_c   1.000
_cell.angle_alpha   90.00
_cell.angle_beta   90.00
_cell.angle_gamma   90.00
#
_symmetry.space_group_name_H-M   'P 1'
#
loop_
_entity.id
_entity.type
_entity.pdbx_description
1 polymer ?
#
loop_
_entity_poly.entity_id
_entity_poly.type
_entity_poly.pdbx_seq_one_letter_code
_entity_poly.pdbx_strand_id
1 'polypeptide(L)'
;MRTRIEGTLSIAAVAVFLSIGSTAVSQTKKPTTLAELAAYTGADREQLLLAGARAEGKVVWYTSLAGASFKEPMKAFEAKYPGVKVEVYRSQSSDLGKRIMTENKAKRFYMDALETTLPLQKLLHEDKMMTPFTSPHLSKYPDIAKRKADKGLYFWAVDRESYSGLAINETSITAASVKNYEDLLRPEFKGKLGFAISETGPRAIGAMITAKGEEFVRKLKSQEVSLHAVSGRAVADLVASGELGASPTVFRSHASEIAASGAPVTWIPMDLVPTNAGAVSLPISAPHPHAAVLLIDFMLSPEVQAIFEKGQQGSPAKDYGFKRWYPEEGMNSEQYDKASTQWEKLLREIGRN
;
A
#
# COMPACT_ATOMS: atom_id res chain seq x y z
N MET A 1 30.15 10.97 104.43
CA MET A 1 29.13 10.09 103.91
C MET A 1 28.89 10.56 102.44
N ARG A 2 29.44 9.88 101.48
CA ARG A 2 29.35 10.19 100.06
C ARG A 2 28.49 9.17 99.38
N THR A 3 27.35 9.55 98.81
CA THR A 3 26.48 8.68 98.00
C THR A 3 26.76 8.89 96.59
N ARG A 4 27.20 7.86 95.84
CA ARG A 4 27.36 7.79 94.41
C ARG A 4 26.01 7.49 93.74
N ILE A 5 25.60 8.23 92.79
CA ILE A 5 24.48 7.92 91.89
C ILE A 5 25.08 7.48 90.54
N GLU A 6 24.89 6.22 90.16
CA GLU A 6 25.24 5.67 88.88
C GLU A 6 24.04 5.86 87.92
N GLY A 7 24.26 6.68 86.88
CA GLY A 7 23.29 6.86 85.81
C GLY A 7 23.58 5.93 84.61
N THR A 8 22.72 5.01 84.36
CA THR A 8 22.76 4.11 83.21
C THR A 8 22.19 4.78 82.01
N LEU A 9 23.06 5.05 80.95
CA LEU A 9 22.64 5.53 79.66
C LEU A 9 22.16 4.35 78.80
N SER A 10 20.89 4.31 78.50
CA SER A 10 20.33 3.38 77.50
C SER A 10 20.43 3.99 76.05
N ILE A 11 21.28 3.40 75.22
CA ILE A 11 21.37 3.75 73.76
C ILE A 11 20.31 2.94 73.06
N ALA A 12 19.25 3.61 72.58
CA ALA A 12 18.27 3.03 71.66
C ALA A 12 18.81 3.03 70.27
N ALA A 13 19.16 1.89 69.71
CA ALA A 13 19.53 1.72 68.33
C ALA A 13 18.27 1.69 67.47
N VAL A 14 18.07 2.76 66.66
CA VAL A 14 17.02 2.79 65.64
C VAL A 14 17.53 2.08 64.40
N ALA A 15 17.03 0.86 64.16
CA ALA A 15 17.27 0.13 62.90
C ALA A 15 16.35 0.67 61.82
N VAL A 16 16.90 1.45 60.87
CA VAL A 16 16.21 1.86 59.65
C VAL A 16 16.22 0.69 58.66
N PHE A 17 15.09 0.00 58.52
CA PHE A 17 14.88 -0.95 57.44
C PHE A 17 14.67 -0.20 56.12
N LEU A 18 15.70 -0.13 55.26
CA LEU A 18 15.56 0.25 53.85
C LEU A 18 14.90 -0.95 53.13
N SER A 19 13.60 -0.87 52.90
CA SER A 19 12.90 -1.77 52.00
C SER A 19 13.28 -1.40 50.56
N ILE A 20 14.26 -2.13 49.99
CA ILE A 20 14.54 -2.09 48.53
C ILE A 20 13.35 -2.79 47.86
N GLY A 21 12.41 -1.98 47.40
CA GLY A 21 11.34 -2.47 46.53
C GLY A 21 11.93 -3.00 45.22
N SER A 22 12.11 -4.32 45.14
CA SER A 22 12.37 -4.98 43.85
C SER A 22 11.15 -4.80 42.98
N THR A 23 11.21 -3.83 42.04
CA THR A 23 10.28 -3.79 40.91
C THR A 23 10.55 -5.06 40.10
N ALA A 24 9.70 -6.06 40.26
CA ALA A 24 9.66 -7.23 39.41
C ALA A 24 9.32 -6.73 38.01
N VAL A 25 10.35 -6.56 37.18
CA VAL A 25 10.16 -6.44 35.71
C VAL A 25 9.54 -7.77 35.29
N SER A 26 8.25 -7.75 35.02
CA SER A 26 7.56 -8.88 34.42
C SER A 26 8.28 -9.23 33.14
N GLN A 27 9.02 -10.33 33.13
CA GLN A 27 9.61 -10.88 31.91
C GLN A 27 8.44 -11.31 31.01
N THR A 28 8.03 -10.43 30.11
CA THR A 28 7.10 -10.81 29.04
C THR A 28 7.72 -11.96 28.28
N LYS A 29 7.02 -13.09 28.23
CA LYS A 29 7.45 -14.29 27.50
C LYS A 29 7.81 -13.86 26.07
N LYS A 30 9.02 -14.20 25.61
CA LYS A 30 9.45 -13.88 24.23
C LYS A 30 8.52 -14.57 23.23
N PRO A 31 8.08 -13.85 22.17
CA PRO A 31 7.21 -14.42 21.15
C PRO A 31 7.95 -15.53 20.39
N THR A 32 7.24 -16.60 20.06
CA THR A 32 7.81 -17.79 19.39
C THR A 32 6.99 -18.24 18.17
N THR A 33 5.72 -17.87 18.09
CA THR A 33 4.85 -18.18 16.95
C THR A 33 4.73 -17.00 16.01
N LEU A 34 4.37 -17.24 14.73
CA LEU A 34 4.13 -16.17 13.76
C LEU A 34 3.14 -15.12 14.31
N ALA A 35 2.04 -15.55 14.91
CA ALA A 35 1.03 -14.65 15.44
C ALA A 35 1.56 -13.81 16.64
N GLU A 36 2.36 -14.42 17.54
CA GLU A 36 2.98 -13.71 18.66
C GLU A 36 4.02 -12.69 18.14
N LEU A 37 4.86 -13.06 17.15
CA LEU A 37 5.84 -12.17 16.52
C LEU A 37 5.16 -11.01 15.80
N ALA A 38 4.12 -11.30 15.02
CA ALA A 38 3.34 -10.32 14.29
C ALA A 38 2.67 -9.28 15.20
N ALA A 39 2.25 -9.69 16.40
CA ALA A 39 1.59 -8.84 17.40
C ALA A 39 2.55 -8.19 18.40
N TYR A 40 3.83 -8.54 18.39
CA TYR A 40 4.79 -8.06 19.39
C TYR A 40 5.11 -6.57 19.21
N THR A 41 5.03 -5.79 20.30
CA THR A 41 5.27 -4.33 20.31
C THR A 41 6.38 -3.90 21.27
N GLY A 42 7.20 -4.84 21.76
CA GLY A 42 8.31 -4.54 22.66
C GLY A 42 9.36 -3.62 22.02
N ALA A 43 10.06 -2.83 22.83
CA ALA A 43 11.10 -1.91 22.35
C ALA A 43 12.27 -2.62 21.64
N ASP A 44 12.46 -3.91 21.89
CA ASP A 44 13.48 -4.78 21.28
C ASP A 44 12.97 -5.52 20.02
N ARG A 45 11.77 -5.15 19.49
CA ARG A 45 11.14 -5.82 18.34
C ARG A 45 12.09 -6.04 17.17
N GLU A 46 12.75 -4.99 16.68
CA GLU A 46 13.64 -5.10 15.52
C GLU A 46 14.83 -6.03 15.81
N GLN A 47 15.42 -5.94 16.99
CA GLN A 47 16.54 -6.80 17.38
C GLN A 47 16.12 -8.27 17.50
N LEU A 48 14.96 -8.53 18.10
CA LEU A 48 14.40 -9.87 18.25
C LEU A 48 14.13 -10.49 16.87
N LEU A 49 13.43 -9.73 15.99
CA LEU A 49 13.13 -10.18 14.63
C LEU A 49 14.39 -10.43 13.81
N LEU A 50 15.38 -9.53 13.89
CA LEU A 50 16.65 -9.69 13.16
C LEU A 50 17.44 -10.90 13.64
N ALA A 51 17.50 -11.14 14.96
CA ALA A 51 18.19 -12.31 15.50
C ALA A 51 17.59 -13.63 14.99
N GLY A 52 16.25 -13.73 15.00
CA GLY A 52 15.54 -14.88 14.45
C GLY A 52 15.68 -14.99 12.93
N ALA A 53 15.53 -13.90 12.19
CA ALA A 53 15.67 -13.86 10.74
C ALA A 53 17.05 -14.29 10.25
N ARG A 54 18.12 -13.92 10.99
CA ARG A 54 19.48 -14.42 10.71
C ARG A 54 19.63 -15.92 10.92
N ALA A 55 18.96 -16.49 11.91
CA ALA A 55 18.93 -17.93 12.11
C ALA A 55 18.12 -18.65 11.01
N GLU A 56 17.07 -18.02 10.48
CA GLU A 56 16.29 -18.49 9.35
C GLU A 56 17.04 -18.32 8.01
N GLY A 57 17.89 -17.32 7.89
CA GLY A 57 18.82 -17.08 6.78
C GLY A 57 18.18 -16.45 5.53
N LYS A 58 16.88 -16.50 5.38
CA LYS A 58 16.15 -15.99 4.21
C LYS A 58 14.71 -15.62 4.50
N VAL A 59 14.09 -14.91 3.54
CA VAL A 59 12.65 -14.67 3.44
C VAL A 59 12.17 -14.85 2.01
N VAL A 60 11.07 -15.55 1.81
CA VAL A 60 10.45 -15.76 0.50
C VAL A 60 9.33 -14.73 0.31
N TRP A 61 9.58 -13.77 -0.56
CA TRP A 61 8.67 -12.66 -0.82
C TRP A 61 7.91 -12.87 -2.13
N TYR A 62 6.58 -13.05 -2.04
CA TYR A 62 5.71 -13.02 -3.21
C TYR A 62 5.28 -11.59 -3.48
N THR A 63 5.44 -11.13 -4.74
CA THR A 63 5.11 -9.74 -5.08
C THR A 63 4.53 -9.60 -6.47
N SER A 64 3.61 -8.63 -6.61
CA SER A 64 3.06 -8.18 -7.89
C SER A 64 3.68 -6.87 -8.40
N LEU A 65 4.69 -6.33 -7.72
CA LEU A 65 5.39 -5.12 -8.15
C LEU A 65 5.81 -5.21 -9.61
N ALA A 66 5.44 -4.20 -10.39
CA ALA A 66 5.66 -4.19 -11.83
C ALA A 66 7.14 -4.05 -12.21
N GLY A 67 7.53 -4.68 -13.30
CA GLY A 67 8.87 -4.56 -13.86
C GLY A 67 9.97 -4.91 -12.86
N ALA A 68 10.86 -3.96 -12.60
CA ALA A 68 11.99 -4.09 -11.69
C ALA A 68 11.79 -3.37 -10.34
N SER A 69 10.59 -2.84 -10.07
CA SER A 69 10.31 -2.02 -8.88
C SER A 69 10.54 -2.73 -7.54
N PHE A 70 10.54 -4.07 -7.52
CA PHE A 70 10.87 -4.86 -6.32
C PHE A 70 12.37 -4.90 -6.00
N LYS A 71 13.25 -4.60 -7.00
CA LYS A 71 14.70 -4.80 -6.84
C LYS A 71 15.34 -3.86 -5.84
N GLU A 72 14.94 -2.59 -5.84
CA GLU A 72 15.52 -1.61 -4.91
C GLU A 72 15.11 -1.85 -3.46
N PRO A 73 13.81 -2.10 -3.11
CA PRO A 73 13.45 -2.54 -1.77
C PRO A 73 14.18 -3.81 -1.32
N MET A 74 14.32 -4.81 -2.20
CA MET A 74 15.04 -6.04 -1.91
C MET A 74 16.51 -5.77 -1.56
N LYS A 75 17.23 -4.99 -2.39
CA LYS A 75 18.62 -4.62 -2.13
C LYS A 75 18.79 -3.83 -0.83
N ALA A 76 17.88 -2.88 -0.58
CA ALA A 76 17.91 -2.07 0.63
C ALA A 76 17.67 -2.93 1.88
N PHE A 77 16.74 -3.91 1.81
CA PHE A 77 16.54 -4.87 2.90
C PHE A 77 17.79 -5.68 3.19
N GLU A 78 18.39 -6.31 2.16
CA GLU A 78 19.60 -7.13 2.32
C GLU A 78 20.82 -6.32 2.82
N ALA A 79 20.92 -5.04 2.41
CA ALA A 79 21.96 -4.14 2.89
C ALA A 79 21.77 -3.76 4.37
N LYS A 80 20.52 -3.52 4.79
CA LYS A 80 20.16 -3.16 6.17
C LYS A 80 20.27 -4.35 7.11
N TYR A 81 19.91 -5.54 6.64
CA TYR A 81 19.83 -6.76 7.45
C TYR A 81 20.77 -7.86 6.91
N PRO A 82 22.09 -7.67 7.01
CA PRO A 82 23.07 -8.65 6.50
C PRO A 82 22.88 -9.99 7.20
N GLY A 83 22.92 -11.07 6.39
CA GLY A 83 22.67 -12.43 6.84
C GLY A 83 21.25 -12.93 6.58
N VAL A 84 20.34 -12.07 6.04
CA VAL A 84 18.99 -12.47 5.62
C VAL A 84 18.84 -12.22 4.12
N LYS A 85 18.65 -13.27 3.33
CA LYS A 85 18.45 -13.20 1.87
C LYS A 85 17.00 -13.08 1.50
N VAL A 86 16.68 -12.28 0.45
CA VAL A 86 15.33 -12.17 -0.10
C VAL A 86 15.20 -13.03 -1.35
N GLU A 87 14.42 -14.10 -1.27
CA GLU A 87 14.01 -14.89 -2.43
C GLU A 87 12.70 -14.34 -2.98
N VAL A 88 12.73 -13.79 -4.19
CA VAL A 88 11.54 -13.15 -4.77
C VAL A 88 10.84 -14.09 -5.75
N TYR A 89 9.54 -14.29 -5.53
CA TYR A 89 8.65 -14.83 -6.54
C TYR A 89 7.73 -13.71 -7.07
N ARG A 90 8.02 -13.21 -8.26
CA ARG A 90 7.25 -12.12 -8.89
C ARG A 90 6.31 -12.69 -9.93
N SER A 91 5.00 -12.37 -9.82
CA SER A 91 4.00 -12.63 -10.84
C SER A 91 2.91 -11.56 -10.84
N GLN A 92 1.94 -11.65 -11.74
CA GLN A 92 0.74 -10.81 -11.66
C GLN A 92 -0.15 -11.25 -10.51
N SER A 93 -0.95 -10.33 -9.95
CA SER A 93 -1.82 -10.63 -8.79
C SER A 93 -2.74 -11.82 -9.01
N SER A 94 -3.32 -11.98 -10.21
CA SER A 94 -4.17 -13.11 -10.56
C SER A 94 -3.44 -14.47 -10.48
N ASP A 95 -2.18 -14.50 -10.94
CA ASP A 95 -1.38 -15.73 -10.94
C ASP A 95 -0.82 -16.03 -9.54
N LEU A 96 -0.47 -14.98 -8.78
CA LEU A 96 -0.16 -15.12 -7.36
C LEU A 96 -1.33 -15.73 -6.61
N GLY A 97 -2.55 -15.24 -6.85
CA GLY A 97 -3.77 -15.78 -6.25
C GLY A 97 -3.94 -17.28 -6.53
N LYS A 98 -3.88 -17.69 -7.81
CA LYS A 98 -3.98 -19.11 -8.20
C LYS A 98 -2.92 -19.97 -7.50
N ARG A 99 -1.67 -19.48 -7.44
CA ARG A 99 -0.57 -20.20 -6.80
C ARG A 99 -0.81 -20.34 -5.30
N ILE A 100 -1.11 -19.25 -4.60
CA ILE A 100 -1.37 -19.24 -3.14
C ILE A 100 -2.52 -20.20 -2.80
N MET A 101 -3.63 -20.14 -3.55
CA MET A 101 -4.77 -21.05 -3.36
C MET A 101 -4.37 -22.52 -3.55
N THR A 102 -3.55 -22.81 -4.56
CA THR A 102 -3.07 -24.18 -4.84
C THR A 102 -2.15 -24.69 -3.73
N GLU A 103 -1.19 -23.85 -3.29
CA GLU A 103 -0.27 -24.17 -2.20
C GLU A 103 -1.01 -24.40 -0.89
N ASN A 104 -1.99 -23.53 -0.58
CA ASN A 104 -2.81 -23.66 0.62
C ASN A 104 -3.65 -24.93 0.62
N LYS A 105 -4.29 -25.25 -0.52
CA LYS A 105 -5.07 -26.52 -0.69
C LYS A 105 -4.18 -27.76 -0.49
N ALA A 106 -2.93 -27.69 -0.95
CA ALA A 106 -1.94 -28.76 -0.79
C ALA A 106 -1.28 -28.76 0.60
N LYS A 107 -1.59 -27.81 1.48
CA LYS A 107 -0.93 -27.55 2.79
C LYS A 107 0.60 -27.41 2.64
N ARG A 108 1.05 -26.81 1.54
CA ARG A 108 2.46 -26.51 1.25
C ARG A 108 2.65 -25.01 1.29
N PHE A 109 3.29 -24.52 2.31
CA PHE A 109 3.49 -23.08 2.54
C PHE A 109 4.93 -22.72 2.18
N TYR A 110 5.10 -21.91 1.12
CA TYR A 110 6.41 -21.45 0.66
C TYR A 110 6.60 -19.97 0.87
N MET A 111 5.50 -19.22 0.88
CA MET A 111 5.49 -17.77 1.02
C MET A 111 5.65 -17.34 2.48
N ASP A 112 6.55 -16.38 2.73
CA ASP A 112 6.71 -15.75 4.04
C ASP A 112 5.99 -14.40 4.12
N ALA A 113 6.05 -13.62 3.06
CA ALA A 113 5.39 -12.32 2.97
C ALA A 113 4.80 -12.10 1.58
N LEU A 114 3.68 -11.38 1.52
CA LEU A 114 2.99 -11.01 0.29
C LEU A 114 2.96 -9.50 0.13
N GLU A 115 3.28 -9.01 -1.08
CA GLU A 115 2.90 -7.70 -1.58
C GLU A 115 2.06 -7.89 -2.83
N THR A 116 0.83 -7.35 -2.84
CA THR A 116 -0.05 -7.44 -4.01
C THR A 116 -1.15 -6.38 -3.97
N THR A 117 -1.88 -6.25 -5.08
CA THR A 117 -2.99 -5.29 -5.18
C THR A 117 -4.16 -5.65 -4.27
N LEU A 118 -4.94 -4.65 -3.88
CA LEU A 118 -6.04 -4.79 -2.92
C LEU A 118 -7.10 -5.85 -3.31
N PRO A 119 -7.49 -6.07 -4.58
CA PRO A 119 -8.43 -7.14 -4.91
C PRO A 119 -7.97 -8.52 -4.42
N LEU A 120 -6.69 -8.88 -4.62
CA LEU A 120 -6.18 -10.16 -4.12
C LEU A 120 -6.06 -10.17 -2.59
N GLN A 121 -5.66 -9.05 -1.97
CA GLN A 121 -5.65 -8.95 -0.50
C GLN A 121 -7.03 -9.21 0.10
N LYS A 122 -8.09 -8.65 -0.51
CA LYS A 122 -9.48 -8.89 -0.08
C LYS A 122 -9.89 -10.35 -0.21
N LEU A 123 -9.63 -10.97 -1.35
CA LEU A 123 -9.92 -12.38 -1.58
C LEU A 123 -9.26 -13.28 -0.53
N LEU A 124 -7.95 -13.08 -0.28
CA LEU A 124 -7.22 -13.87 0.72
C LEU A 124 -7.72 -13.63 2.15
N HIS A 125 -8.19 -12.41 2.45
CA HIS A 125 -8.79 -12.10 3.73
C HIS A 125 -10.16 -12.80 3.90
N GLU A 126 -11.02 -12.78 2.88
CA GLU A 126 -12.33 -13.45 2.87
C GLU A 126 -12.16 -14.96 3.06
N ASP A 127 -11.11 -15.55 2.46
CA ASP A 127 -10.73 -16.94 2.60
C ASP A 127 -9.95 -17.26 3.89
N LYS A 128 -9.79 -16.30 4.81
CA LYS A 128 -9.10 -16.44 6.10
C LYS A 128 -7.65 -16.94 5.96
N MET A 129 -6.96 -16.49 4.91
CA MET A 129 -5.57 -16.89 4.60
C MET A 129 -4.51 -15.94 5.13
N MET A 130 -4.85 -15.04 6.05
CA MET A 130 -3.96 -13.99 6.57
C MET A 130 -3.80 -14.06 8.09
N THR A 131 -2.59 -13.75 8.55
CA THR A 131 -2.27 -13.52 9.95
C THR A 131 -2.28 -12.01 10.22
N PRO A 132 -3.09 -11.51 11.16
CA PRO A 132 -3.07 -10.10 11.53
C PRO A 132 -1.72 -9.71 12.15
N PHE A 133 -1.25 -8.52 11.83
CA PHE A 133 0.03 -8.00 12.30
C PHE A 133 -0.07 -6.53 12.76
N THR A 134 0.96 -6.08 13.47
CA THR A 134 1.23 -4.66 13.69
C THR A 134 2.63 -4.30 13.20
N SER A 135 2.87 -3.00 13.00
CA SER A 135 4.19 -2.46 12.69
C SER A 135 4.37 -1.10 13.36
N PRO A 136 5.58 -0.73 13.82
CA PRO A 136 5.84 0.57 14.43
C PRO A 136 5.58 1.75 13.48
N HIS A 137 5.50 1.49 12.17
CA HIS A 137 5.31 2.52 11.15
C HIS A 137 3.83 2.86 10.89
N LEU A 138 2.89 1.98 11.28
CA LEU A 138 1.46 2.10 10.93
C LEU A 138 0.74 3.30 11.58
N SER A 139 1.32 3.92 12.61
CA SER A 139 0.77 5.14 13.22
C SER A 139 0.72 6.33 12.27
N LYS A 140 1.58 6.35 11.24
CA LYS A 140 1.65 7.40 10.21
C LYS A 140 0.72 7.13 9.01
N TYR A 141 0.12 5.95 8.93
CA TYR A 141 -0.72 5.54 7.82
C TYR A 141 -2.19 5.88 8.07
N PRO A 142 -2.91 6.48 7.12
CA PRO A 142 -4.33 6.76 7.28
C PRO A 142 -5.14 5.47 7.37
N ASP A 143 -6.32 5.53 7.97
CA ASP A 143 -7.17 4.35 8.18
C ASP A 143 -7.58 3.67 6.87
N ILE A 144 -7.80 4.45 5.80
CA ILE A 144 -8.13 3.91 4.47
C ILE A 144 -7.01 3.02 3.89
N ALA A 145 -5.77 3.22 4.32
CA ALA A 145 -4.61 2.43 3.87
C ALA A 145 -4.38 1.14 4.68
N LYS A 146 -5.28 0.80 5.62
CA LYS A 146 -5.12 -0.33 6.55
C LYS A 146 -6.42 -1.11 6.70
N ARG A 147 -6.36 -2.44 6.66
CA ARG A 147 -7.51 -3.28 7.02
C ARG A 147 -7.42 -3.70 8.47
N LYS A 148 -8.21 -3.06 9.32
CA LYS A 148 -8.25 -3.34 10.76
C LYS A 148 -8.66 -4.79 11.07
N ALA A 149 -8.01 -5.38 12.06
CA ALA A 149 -8.35 -6.59 12.76
C ALA A 149 -8.58 -6.25 14.24
N ASP A 150 -8.79 -7.27 15.09
CA ASP A 150 -8.95 -7.08 16.52
C ASP A 150 -7.64 -6.64 17.20
N LYS A 151 -7.75 -6.09 18.40
CA LYS A 151 -6.62 -5.76 19.30
C LYS A 151 -5.57 -4.83 18.68
N GLY A 152 -5.97 -3.92 17.78
CA GLY A 152 -5.05 -2.96 17.15
C GLY A 152 -4.12 -3.57 16.09
N LEU A 153 -4.44 -4.76 15.60
CA LEU A 153 -3.74 -5.41 14.50
C LEU A 153 -4.40 -5.09 13.16
N TYR A 154 -3.73 -5.47 12.06
CA TYR A 154 -4.18 -5.24 10.70
C TYR A 154 -3.95 -6.48 9.83
N PHE A 155 -4.87 -6.79 8.91
CA PHE A 155 -4.71 -7.89 7.95
C PHE A 155 -3.77 -7.53 6.80
N TRP A 156 -3.81 -6.26 6.38
CA TRP A 156 -2.86 -5.70 5.42
C TRP A 156 -2.68 -4.20 5.66
N ALA A 157 -1.58 -3.68 5.14
CA ALA A 157 -1.35 -2.25 5.04
C ALA A 157 -0.83 -1.90 3.64
N VAL A 158 -1.36 -0.83 3.07
CA VAL A 158 -0.90 -0.30 1.78
C VAL A 158 0.54 0.16 1.93
N ASP A 159 1.43 -0.34 1.09
CA ASP A 159 2.84 0.03 1.08
C ASP A 159 3.20 0.98 -0.06
N ARG A 160 2.40 0.98 -1.13
CA ARG A 160 2.59 1.86 -2.29
C ARG A 160 1.28 2.23 -2.96
N GLU A 161 1.31 3.37 -3.68
CA GLU A 161 0.18 3.88 -4.44
C GLU A 161 0.61 4.31 -5.84
N SER A 162 -0.25 4.04 -6.84
CA SER A 162 -0.12 4.59 -8.18
C SER A 162 -1.40 5.35 -8.51
N TYR A 163 -1.26 6.61 -8.89
CA TYR A 163 -2.37 7.55 -9.07
C TYR A 163 -2.72 7.69 -10.53
N SER A 164 -3.96 7.37 -10.89
CA SER A 164 -4.51 7.64 -12.22
C SER A 164 -5.20 8.99 -12.23
N GLY A 165 -4.97 9.76 -13.28
CA GLY A 165 -5.54 11.10 -13.42
C GLY A 165 -5.53 11.57 -14.86
N LEU A 166 -5.87 12.83 -15.08
CA LEU A 166 -5.91 13.43 -16.41
C LEU A 166 -4.51 13.83 -16.88
N ALA A 167 -4.01 13.20 -17.93
CA ALA A 167 -2.88 13.71 -18.67
C ALA A 167 -3.38 14.59 -19.81
N ILE A 168 -2.75 15.73 -20.02
CA ILE A 168 -3.08 16.72 -21.06
C ILE A 168 -1.83 16.99 -21.89
N ASN A 169 -2.02 17.10 -23.22
CA ASN A 169 -1.02 17.72 -24.09
C ASN A 169 -1.24 19.24 -24.09
N GLU A 170 -0.28 19.99 -23.55
CA GLU A 170 -0.39 21.45 -23.37
C GLU A 170 -0.37 22.25 -24.68
N THR A 171 0.00 21.64 -25.80
CA THR A 171 -0.15 22.27 -27.12
C THR A 171 -1.60 22.28 -27.60
N SER A 172 -2.46 21.44 -27.07
CA SER A 172 -3.87 21.25 -27.44
C SER A 172 -4.88 21.78 -26.46
N ILE A 173 -4.55 21.70 -25.16
CA ILE A 173 -5.44 22.04 -24.05
C ILE A 173 -4.60 22.67 -22.92
N THR A 174 -5.03 23.85 -22.44
CA THR A 174 -4.32 24.54 -21.37
C THR A 174 -4.62 23.89 -20.02
N ALA A 175 -3.62 23.30 -19.38
CA ALA A 175 -3.75 22.58 -18.11
C ALA A 175 -4.34 23.45 -16.98
N ALA A 176 -3.93 24.71 -16.88
CA ALA A 176 -4.41 25.65 -15.85
C ALA A 176 -5.93 25.91 -15.91
N SER A 177 -6.58 25.62 -17.04
CA SER A 177 -8.03 25.76 -17.21
C SER A 177 -8.83 24.58 -16.65
N VAL A 178 -8.20 23.43 -16.35
CA VAL A 178 -8.86 22.18 -15.92
C VAL A 178 -8.68 21.96 -14.43
N LYS A 179 -9.80 21.76 -13.70
CA LYS A 179 -9.80 21.62 -12.25
C LYS A 179 -10.60 20.42 -11.76
N ASN A 180 -11.60 19.98 -12.51
CA ASN A 180 -12.55 18.97 -12.09
C ASN A 180 -13.11 18.18 -13.30
N TYR A 181 -13.87 17.11 -13.03
CA TYR A 181 -14.43 16.27 -14.08
C TYR A 181 -15.42 17.00 -15.00
N GLU A 182 -16.16 18.00 -14.52
CA GLU A 182 -17.11 18.77 -15.37
C GLU A 182 -16.40 19.50 -16.49
N ASP A 183 -15.15 19.90 -16.30
CA ASP A 183 -14.37 20.56 -17.34
C ASP A 183 -14.16 19.69 -18.57
N LEU A 184 -14.24 18.35 -18.44
CA LEU A 184 -14.16 17.42 -19.57
C LEU A 184 -15.34 17.53 -20.56
N LEU A 185 -16.44 18.20 -20.15
CA LEU A 185 -17.59 18.45 -21.02
C LEU A 185 -17.43 19.73 -21.87
N ARG A 186 -16.36 20.51 -21.70
CA ARG A 186 -16.13 21.73 -22.46
C ARG A 186 -15.82 21.44 -23.93
N PRO A 187 -16.17 22.35 -24.85
CA PRO A 187 -16.00 22.14 -26.29
C PRO A 187 -14.57 21.80 -26.74
N GLU A 188 -13.57 22.32 -26.02
CA GLU A 188 -12.14 22.09 -26.33
C GLU A 188 -11.70 20.63 -26.20
N PHE A 189 -12.45 19.80 -25.47
CA PHE A 189 -12.18 18.37 -25.31
C PHE A 189 -12.86 17.50 -26.38
N LYS A 190 -13.80 18.07 -27.13
CA LYS A 190 -14.57 17.30 -28.12
C LYS A 190 -13.65 16.68 -29.18
N GLY A 191 -13.71 15.35 -29.30
CA GLY A 191 -12.88 14.56 -30.23
C GLY A 191 -11.44 14.38 -29.79
N LYS A 192 -11.03 14.92 -28.62
CA LYS A 192 -9.66 14.90 -28.12
C LYS A 192 -9.45 14.00 -26.88
N LEU A 193 -10.54 13.47 -26.29
CA LEU A 193 -10.49 12.58 -25.14
C LEU A 193 -10.28 11.13 -25.57
N GLY A 194 -9.27 10.48 -25.01
CA GLY A 194 -9.03 9.05 -25.16
C GLY A 194 -8.98 8.32 -23.82
N PHE A 195 -9.52 7.11 -23.76
CA PHE A 195 -9.50 6.25 -22.58
C PHE A 195 -8.84 4.92 -22.91
N ALA A 196 -7.96 4.45 -22.02
CA ALA A 196 -7.56 3.04 -22.05
C ALA A 196 -8.75 2.16 -21.67
N ILE A 197 -8.95 1.04 -22.36
CA ILE A 197 -9.95 0.02 -21.97
C ILE A 197 -9.35 -1.02 -21.00
N SER A 198 -8.08 -0.88 -20.62
CA SER A 198 -7.44 -1.66 -19.56
C SER A 198 -8.01 -1.29 -18.20
N GLU A 199 -7.50 -1.89 -17.11
CA GLU A 199 -7.94 -1.63 -15.73
C GLU A 199 -8.13 -0.16 -15.34
N THR A 200 -7.34 0.76 -15.91
CA THR A 200 -7.40 2.19 -15.60
C THR A 200 -8.66 2.86 -16.14
N GLY A 201 -9.22 2.39 -17.25
CA GLY A 201 -10.45 2.93 -17.82
C GLY A 201 -11.68 2.73 -16.93
N PRO A 202 -12.05 1.49 -16.59
CA PRO A 202 -13.14 1.24 -15.65
C PRO A 202 -12.96 1.97 -14.33
N ARG A 203 -11.76 2.04 -13.76
CA ARG A 203 -11.50 2.79 -12.52
C ARG A 203 -11.73 4.29 -12.67
N ALA A 204 -11.35 4.88 -13.80
CA ALA A 204 -11.65 6.29 -14.09
C ALA A 204 -13.16 6.55 -14.15
N ILE A 205 -13.93 5.64 -14.80
CA ILE A 205 -15.40 5.70 -14.81
C ILE A 205 -15.97 5.58 -13.40
N GLY A 206 -15.48 4.62 -12.59
CA GLY A 206 -15.91 4.44 -11.20
C GLY A 206 -15.69 5.70 -10.35
N ALA A 207 -14.54 6.37 -10.52
CA ALA A 207 -14.24 7.62 -9.83
C ALA A 207 -15.20 8.76 -10.28
N MET A 208 -15.46 8.86 -11.57
CA MET A 208 -16.41 9.85 -12.11
C MET A 208 -17.84 9.61 -11.60
N ILE A 209 -18.29 8.34 -11.55
CA ILE A 209 -19.60 8.00 -10.97
C ILE A 209 -19.64 8.38 -9.49
N THR A 210 -18.60 8.05 -8.75
CA THR A 210 -18.52 8.35 -7.31
C THR A 210 -18.51 9.86 -7.04
N ALA A 211 -17.84 10.64 -7.87
CA ALA A 211 -17.72 12.09 -7.71
C ALA A 211 -18.91 12.86 -8.25
N LYS A 212 -19.50 12.44 -9.38
CA LYS A 212 -20.46 13.23 -10.19
C LYS A 212 -21.74 12.47 -10.57
N GLY A 213 -21.81 11.17 -10.32
CA GLY A 213 -22.94 10.32 -10.72
C GLY A 213 -22.84 9.77 -12.14
N GLU A 214 -23.63 8.73 -12.41
CA GLU A 214 -23.62 8.02 -13.70
C GLU A 214 -24.11 8.91 -14.87
N GLU A 215 -25.05 9.81 -14.62
CA GLU A 215 -25.56 10.73 -15.64
C GLU A 215 -24.45 11.65 -16.19
N PHE A 216 -23.53 12.10 -15.33
CA PHE A 216 -22.35 12.85 -15.78
C PHE A 216 -21.51 12.02 -16.77
N VAL A 217 -21.23 10.77 -16.44
CA VAL A 217 -20.44 9.89 -17.30
C VAL A 217 -21.14 9.70 -18.67
N ARG A 218 -22.46 9.50 -18.70
CA ARG A 218 -23.21 9.37 -19.95
C ARG A 218 -23.13 10.64 -20.83
N LYS A 219 -23.03 11.83 -20.23
CA LYS A 219 -22.83 13.11 -20.97
C LYS A 219 -21.49 13.14 -21.71
N LEU A 220 -20.47 12.41 -21.26
CA LEU A 220 -19.17 12.33 -21.97
C LEU A 220 -19.27 11.73 -23.37
N LYS A 221 -20.37 11.03 -23.70
CA LYS A 221 -20.64 10.58 -25.07
C LYS A 221 -20.65 11.72 -26.08
N SER A 222 -21.10 12.91 -25.68
CA SER A 222 -21.10 14.11 -26.52
C SER A 222 -19.70 14.62 -26.86
N GLN A 223 -18.68 14.20 -26.09
CA GLN A 223 -17.27 14.53 -26.31
C GLN A 223 -16.60 13.63 -27.35
N GLU A 224 -17.33 12.65 -27.91
CA GLU A 224 -16.79 11.77 -28.94
C GLU A 224 -15.51 11.04 -28.50
N VAL A 225 -15.58 10.46 -27.31
CA VAL A 225 -14.46 9.77 -26.65
C VAL A 225 -13.93 8.60 -27.47
N SER A 226 -12.62 8.51 -27.68
CA SER A 226 -11.97 7.36 -28.29
C SER A 226 -11.55 6.32 -27.25
N LEU A 227 -11.67 5.02 -27.61
CA LEU A 227 -11.27 3.90 -26.76
C LEU A 227 -10.04 3.21 -27.33
N HIS A 228 -9.06 2.95 -26.46
CA HIS A 228 -7.77 2.41 -26.82
C HIS A 228 -7.48 1.08 -26.13
N ALA A 229 -7.37 -0.01 -26.88
CA ALA A 229 -7.04 -1.36 -26.40
C ALA A 229 -5.53 -1.52 -26.13
N VAL A 230 -4.94 -0.54 -25.43
CA VAL A 230 -3.51 -0.48 -25.13
C VAL A 230 -3.28 -0.21 -23.63
N SER A 231 -2.04 -0.33 -23.20
CA SER A 231 -1.67 -0.04 -21.79
C SER A 231 -1.82 1.46 -21.48
N GLY A 232 -2.01 1.81 -20.19
CA GLY A 232 -2.03 3.20 -19.75
C GLY A 232 -0.74 3.96 -20.09
N ARG A 233 0.41 3.28 -20.24
CA ARG A 233 1.65 3.90 -20.72
C ARG A 233 1.54 4.28 -22.19
N ALA A 234 1.05 3.38 -23.03
CA ALA A 234 0.87 3.68 -24.46
C ALA A 234 -0.14 4.81 -24.69
N VAL A 235 -1.22 4.88 -23.87
CA VAL A 235 -2.14 6.04 -23.91
C VAL A 235 -1.43 7.34 -23.54
N ALA A 236 -0.51 7.30 -22.56
CA ALA A 236 0.29 8.48 -22.21
C ALA A 236 1.20 8.92 -23.36
N ASP A 237 1.76 7.98 -24.14
CA ASP A 237 2.56 8.27 -25.34
C ASP A 237 1.69 8.90 -26.46
N LEU A 238 0.41 8.48 -26.62
CA LEU A 238 -0.54 9.11 -27.55
C LEU A 238 -0.87 10.56 -27.13
N VAL A 239 -0.96 10.83 -25.84
CA VAL A 239 -1.12 12.21 -25.33
C VAL A 239 0.16 13.01 -25.61
N ALA A 240 1.33 12.43 -25.39
CA ALA A 240 2.62 13.09 -25.63
C ALA A 240 2.83 13.48 -27.10
N SER A 241 2.45 12.61 -28.03
CA SER A 241 2.53 12.87 -29.47
C SER A 241 1.51 13.90 -29.98
N GLY A 242 0.47 14.20 -29.19
CA GLY A 242 -0.66 15.05 -29.60
C GLY A 242 -1.74 14.34 -30.43
N GLU A 243 -1.64 13.02 -30.62
CA GLU A 243 -2.71 12.21 -31.22
C GLU A 243 -3.98 12.23 -30.31
N LEU A 244 -3.79 12.27 -28.99
CA LEU A 244 -4.81 12.60 -28.02
C LEU A 244 -4.52 13.95 -27.38
N GLY A 245 -5.55 14.78 -27.22
CA GLY A 245 -5.43 16.02 -26.45
C GLY A 245 -5.36 15.76 -24.95
N ALA A 246 -6.10 14.73 -24.46
CA ALA A 246 -6.13 14.37 -23.06
C ALA A 246 -6.59 12.93 -22.80
N SER A 247 -6.20 12.38 -21.65
CA SER A 247 -6.70 11.10 -21.16
C SER A 247 -6.78 11.06 -19.62
N PRO A 248 -7.94 10.68 -19.01
CA PRO A 248 -8.08 10.53 -17.58
C PRO A 248 -7.62 9.15 -17.04
N THR A 249 -6.96 8.36 -17.88
CA THR A 249 -6.54 6.98 -17.57
C THR A 249 -5.02 6.81 -17.43
N VAL A 250 -4.28 7.93 -17.30
CA VAL A 250 -2.83 7.95 -17.26
C VAL A 250 -2.32 8.01 -15.82
N PHE A 251 -1.39 7.12 -15.48
CA PHE A 251 -0.69 7.20 -14.20
C PHE A 251 0.24 8.42 -14.13
N ARG A 252 0.27 9.07 -12.95
CA ARG A 252 1.17 10.20 -12.66
C ARG A 252 2.62 9.88 -13.02
N SER A 253 3.10 8.66 -12.68
CA SER A 253 4.46 8.22 -13.00
C SER A 253 4.77 8.26 -14.51
N HIS A 254 3.84 7.77 -15.35
CA HIS A 254 4.03 7.78 -16.79
C HIS A 254 4.08 9.21 -17.36
N ALA A 255 3.16 10.06 -16.93
CA ALA A 255 3.15 11.46 -17.36
C ALA A 255 4.40 12.21 -16.89
N SER A 256 4.86 11.96 -15.63
CA SER A 256 6.08 12.59 -15.10
C SER A 256 7.33 12.17 -15.86
N GLU A 257 7.49 10.90 -16.21
CA GLU A 257 8.61 10.40 -17.01
C GLU A 257 8.63 11.03 -18.40
N ILE A 258 7.46 11.11 -19.05
CA ILE A 258 7.29 11.71 -20.37
C ILE A 258 7.59 13.21 -20.32
N ALA A 259 7.07 13.92 -19.35
CA ALA A 259 7.35 15.35 -19.16
C ALA A 259 8.86 15.60 -18.90
N ALA A 260 9.52 14.74 -18.12
CA ALA A 260 10.96 14.82 -17.89
C ALA A 260 11.80 14.62 -19.15
N SER A 261 11.28 13.96 -20.19
CA SER A 261 11.91 13.84 -21.51
C SER A 261 11.66 15.07 -22.44
N GLY A 262 10.95 16.09 -21.96
CA GLY A 262 10.68 17.33 -22.67
C GLY A 262 9.37 17.36 -23.46
N ALA A 263 8.53 16.35 -23.36
CA ALA A 263 7.22 16.36 -24.03
C ALA A 263 6.23 17.30 -23.30
N PRO A 264 5.30 17.94 -24.01
CA PRO A 264 4.36 18.92 -23.44
C PRO A 264 3.19 18.23 -22.74
N VAL A 265 3.48 17.42 -21.73
CA VAL A 265 2.48 16.65 -20.97
C VAL A 265 2.43 17.13 -19.54
N THR A 266 1.22 17.47 -19.06
CA THR A 266 0.94 17.77 -17.66
C THR A 266 -0.08 16.80 -17.12
N TRP A 267 0.18 16.27 -15.92
CA TRP A 267 -0.75 15.43 -15.18
C TRP A 267 -1.54 16.25 -14.15
N ILE A 268 -2.85 16.08 -14.12
CA ILE A 268 -3.76 16.83 -13.26
C ILE A 268 -4.54 15.83 -12.40
N PRO A 269 -4.52 15.98 -11.06
CA PRO A 269 -5.46 15.28 -10.20
C PRO A 269 -6.86 15.86 -10.42
N MET A 270 -7.85 14.98 -10.53
CA MET A 270 -9.25 15.40 -10.67
C MET A 270 -9.94 15.41 -9.30
N ASP A 271 -11.26 15.64 -9.25
CA ASP A 271 -12.07 15.64 -8.01
C ASP A 271 -11.77 14.44 -7.09
N LEU A 272 -11.53 13.29 -7.70
CA LEU A 272 -11.26 12.03 -7.04
C LEU A 272 -10.22 11.27 -7.85
N VAL A 273 -9.12 10.90 -7.22
CA VAL A 273 -7.98 10.27 -7.91
C VAL A 273 -8.03 8.75 -7.71
N PRO A 274 -8.37 7.97 -8.76
CA PRO A 274 -8.29 6.53 -8.71
C PRO A 274 -6.89 6.08 -8.32
N THR A 275 -6.80 5.34 -7.23
CA THR A 275 -5.53 4.90 -6.65
C THR A 275 -5.41 3.39 -6.79
N ASN A 276 -4.42 2.94 -7.56
CA ASN A 276 -4.02 1.54 -7.61
C ASN A 276 -3.04 1.28 -6.47
N ALA A 277 -3.55 0.71 -5.39
CA ALA A 277 -2.79 0.44 -4.18
C ALA A 277 -2.24 -0.99 -4.17
N GLY A 278 -0.97 -1.13 -3.81
CA GLY A 278 -0.37 -2.36 -3.35
C GLY A 278 -0.34 -2.39 -1.83
N ALA A 279 -0.41 -3.57 -1.27
CA ALA A 279 -0.40 -3.76 0.18
C ALA A 279 0.42 -4.98 0.57
N VAL A 280 1.04 -4.89 1.74
CA VAL A 280 1.75 -6.00 2.35
C VAL A 280 0.86 -6.73 3.35
N SER A 281 1.03 -8.05 3.42
CA SER A 281 0.34 -8.94 4.37
C SER A 281 1.17 -10.15 4.75
N LEU A 282 0.82 -10.75 5.89
CA LEU A 282 1.38 -12.03 6.35
C LEU A 282 0.41 -13.17 6.01
N PRO A 283 0.91 -14.31 5.49
CA PRO A 283 0.10 -15.51 5.33
C PRO A 283 -0.25 -16.14 6.69
N ILE A 284 -1.18 -17.10 6.68
CA ILE A 284 -1.51 -17.88 7.90
C ILE A 284 -0.34 -18.74 8.39
N SER A 285 0.63 -19.03 7.54
CA SER A 285 1.82 -19.82 7.85
C SER A 285 2.99 -19.30 7.02
N ALA A 286 4.06 -18.89 7.68
CA ALA A 286 5.31 -18.47 7.08
C ALA A 286 6.43 -19.40 7.55
N PRO A 287 7.16 -20.07 6.63
CA PRO A 287 8.30 -20.92 6.99
C PRO A 287 9.42 -20.20 7.76
N HIS A 288 9.57 -18.88 7.52
CA HIS A 288 10.58 -18.04 8.15
C HIS A 288 9.89 -16.86 8.87
N PRO A 289 9.25 -17.12 10.04
CA PRO A 289 8.32 -16.17 10.65
C PRO A 289 8.97 -14.87 11.14
N HIS A 290 10.22 -14.90 11.62
CA HIS A 290 10.94 -13.69 12.03
C HIS A 290 11.29 -12.82 10.82
N ALA A 291 11.84 -13.44 9.77
CA ALA A 291 12.18 -12.75 8.53
C ALA A 291 10.94 -12.21 7.80
N ALA A 292 9.81 -12.93 7.87
CA ALA A 292 8.51 -12.47 7.34
C ALA A 292 8.07 -11.16 7.99
N VAL A 293 8.00 -11.13 9.32
CA VAL A 293 7.57 -9.93 10.07
C VAL A 293 8.57 -8.79 9.90
N LEU A 294 9.88 -9.09 9.89
CA LEU A 294 10.93 -8.09 9.66
C LEU A 294 10.80 -7.44 8.28
N LEU A 295 10.51 -8.23 7.23
CA LEU A 295 10.28 -7.71 5.88
C LEU A 295 9.02 -6.82 5.82
N ILE A 296 7.92 -7.21 6.47
CA ILE A 296 6.70 -6.38 6.54
C ILE A 296 7.01 -5.03 7.22
N ASP A 297 7.70 -5.03 8.37
CA ASP A 297 8.08 -3.79 9.05
C ASP A 297 8.95 -2.92 8.14
N PHE A 298 9.91 -3.52 7.43
CA PHE A 298 10.78 -2.81 6.51
C PHE A 298 10.00 -2.20 5.33
N MET A 299 9.09 -2.95 4.69
CA MET A 299 8.29 -2.47 3.57
C MET A 299 7.42 -1.27 3.93
N LEU A 300 6.98 -1.18 5.18
CA LEU A 300 6.18 -0.06 5.72
C LEU A 300 7.05 1.10 6.25
N SER A 301 8.37 0.96 6.26
CA SER A 301 9.28 1.97 6.80
C SER A 301 9.39 3.22 5.92
N PRO A 302 9.75 4.39 6.49
CA PRO A 302 10.02 5.60 5.73
C PRO A 302 11.11 5.42 4.65
N GLU A 303 12.05 4.51 4.88
CA GLU A 303 13.12 4.18 3.95
C GLU A 303 12.56 3.60 2.63
N VAL A 304 11.69 2.60 2.72
CA VAL A 304 11.07 2.00 1.53
C VAL A 304 10.08 2.96 0.88
N GLN A 305 9.35 3.74 1.70
CA GLN A 305 8.45 4.77 1.15
C GLN A 305 9.23 5.80 0.30
N ALA A 306 10.45 6.19 0.70
CA ALA A 306 11.31 7.06 -0.09
C ALA A 306 11.81 6.38 -1.38
N ILE A 307 12.08 5.07 -1.36
CA ILE A 307 12.42 4.28 -2.56
C ILE A 307 11.26 4.30 -3.56
N PHE A 308 10.04 4.04 -3.10
CA PHE A 308 8.85 4.08 -3.95
C PHE A 308 8.58 5.47 -4.53
N GLU A 309 8.73 6.53 -3.73
CA GLU A 309 8.58 7.91 -4.22
C GLU A 309 9.61 8.27 -5.29
N LYS A 310 10.87 7.85 -5.12
CA LYS A 310 11.91 8.02 -6.14
C LYS A 310 11.57 7.29 -7.42
N GLY A 311 10.91 6.12 -7.33
CA GLY A 311 10.33 5.37 -8.46
C GLY A 311 8.99 5.90 -8.96
N GLN A 312 8.61 7.15 -8.60
CA GLN A 312 7.35 7.81 -9.00
C GLN A 312 6.07 7.11 -8.51
N GLN A 313 6.19 6.20 -7.54
CA GLN A 313 5.04 5.66 -6.81
C GLN A 313 4.75 6.56 -5.58
N GLY A 314 3.52 6.54 -5.09
CA GLY A 314 3.14 7.30 -3.91
C GLY A 314 3.30 6.50 -2.63
N SER A 315 3.45 7.25 -1.53
CA SER A 315 3.39 6.74 -0.17
C SER A 315 2.01 7.01 0.44
N PRO A 316 1.32 6.01 1.02
CA PRO A 316 0.07 6.25 1.72
C PRO A 316 0.24 7.16 2.95
N ALA A 317 1.45 7.22 3.53
CA ALA A 317 1.76 8.07 4.69
C ALA A 317 1.94 9.56 4.34
N LYS A 318 1.93 9.95 3.03
CA LYS A 318 2.15 11.31 2.58
C LYS A 318 0.88 11.93 2.01
N ASP A 319 0.64 13.20 2.32
CA ASP A 319 -0.40 13.99 1.66
C ASP A 319 0.16 14.60 0.37
N TYR A 320 -0.52 14.38 -0.75
CA TYR A 320 -0.18 14.92 -2.07
C TYR A 320 -1.10 16.07 -2.49
N GLY A 321 -1.99 16.55 -1.61
CA GLY A 321 -2.91 17.63 -1.87
C GLY A 321 -4.11 17.28 -2.77
N PHE A 322 -4.38 15.99 -2.98
CA PHE A 322 -5.55 15.49 -3.72
C PHE A 322 -6.27 14.37 -2.99
N LYS A 323 -7.57 14.21 -3.28
CA LYS A 323 -8.42 13.18 -2.69
C LYS A 323 -8.20 11.83 -3.38
N ARG A 324 -7.60 10.88 -2.66
CA ARG A 324 -7.41 9.50 -3.12
C ARG A 324 -8.72 8.72 -3.05
N TRP A 325 -8.89 7.81 -3.98
CA TRP A 325 -9.98 6.87 -3.98
C TRP A 325 -9.48 5.45 -4.29
N TYR A 326 -9.67 4.55 -3.35
CA TYR A 326 -9.43 3.12 -3.56
C TYR A 326 -10.72 2.49 -4.08
N PRO A 327 -10.75 2.07 -5.35
CA PRO A 327 -11.97 1.55 -5.98
C PRO A 327 -12.62 0.39 -5.22
N GLU A 328 -11.80 -0.35 -4.50
CA GLU A 328 -12.19 -1.53 -3.74
C GLU A 328 -12.77 -1.19 -2.35
N GLU A 329 -12.66 0.06 -1.88
CA GLU A 329 -13.08 0.43 -0.53
C GLU A 329 -14.59 0.27 -0.33
N GLY A 330 -14.97 -0.31 0.82
CA GLY A 330 -16.38 -0.55 1.17
C GLY A 330 -17.04 -1.73 0.46
N MET A 331 -16.35 -2.45 -0.44
CA MET A 331 -16.88 -3.59 -1.20
C MET A 331 -16.18 -4.90 -0.80
N ASN A 332 -16.88 -6.02 -0.89
CA ASN A 332 -16.23 -7.35 -0.94
C ASN A 332 -15.77 -7.66 -2.38
N SER A 333 -15.07 -8.79 -2.58
CA SER A 333 -14.52 -9.17 -3.89
C SER A 333 -15.59 -9.27 -4.97
N GLU A 334 -16.72 -9.92 -4.68
CA GLU A 334 -17.85 -10.08 -5.63
C GLU A 334 -18.49 -8.74 -5.99
N GLN A 335 -18.66 -7.84 -5.01
CA GLN A 335 -19.22 -6.51 -5.24
C GLN A 335 -18.30 -5.67 -6.11
N TYR A 336 -16.98 -5.74 -5.88
CA TYR A 336 -16.00 -5.03 -6.71
C TYR A 336 -16.00 -5.55 -8.15
N ASP A 337 -16.03 -6.86 -8.36
CA ASP A 337 -16.08 -7.46 -9.71
C ASP A 337 -17.33 -7.02 -10.48
N LYS A 338 -18.50 -7.01 -9.80
CA LYS A 338 -19.75 -6.49 -10.38
C LYS A 338 -19.66 -5.01 -10.75
N ALA A 339 -19.13 -4.19 -9.83
CA ALA A 339 -18.96 -2.76 -10.06
C ALA A 339 -17.98 -2.49 -11.21
N SER A 340 -16.83 -3.16 -11.25
CA SER A 340 -15.83 -3.05 -12.31
C SER A 340 -16.39 -3.41 -13.68
N THR A 341 -17.19 -4.50 -13.75
CA THR A 341 -17.89 -4.91 -14.98
C THR A 341 -18.89 -3.86 -15.44
N GLN A 342 -19.63 -3.24 -14.51
CA GLN A 342 -20.58 -2.17 -14.83
C GLN A 342 -19.84 -0.91 -15.33
N TRP A 343 -18.73 -0.55 -14.72
CA TRP A 343 -17.90 0.58 -15.15
C TRP A 343 -17.32 0.36 -16.55
N GLU A 344 -16.84 -0.86 -16.83
CA GLU A 344 -16.36 -1.22 -18.17
C GLU A 344 -17.48 -1.12 -19.21
N LYS A 345 -18.68 -1.62 -18.91
CA LYS A 345 -19.84 -1.50 -19.78
C LYS A 345 -20.14 -0.04 -20.10
N LEU A 346 -20.19 0.81 -19.08
CA LEU A 346 -20.47 2.25 -19.26
C LEU A 346 -19.37 2.95 -20.06
N LEU A 347 -18.09 2.60 -19.84
CA LEU A 347 -16.97 3.09 -20.65
C LEU A 347 -17.18 2.79 -22.13
N ARG A 348 -17.59 1.54 -22.45
CA ARG A 348 -17.89 1.15 -23.85
C ARG A 348 -19.10 1.86 -24.43
N GLU A 349 -20.10 2.18 -23.63
CA GLU A 349 -21.32 2.93 -24.05
C GLU A 349 -21.02 4.37 -24.45
N ILE A 350 -20.08 5.03 -23.79
CA ILE A 350 -19.72 6.44 -24.06
C ILE A 350 -18.65 6.58 -25.14
N GLY A 351 -17.89 5.52 -25.41
CA GLY A 351 -16.78 5.55 -26.35
C GLY A 351 -17.19 5.30 -27.80
N ARG A 352 -16.32 5.74 -28.72
CA ARG A 352 -16.33 5.33 -30.12
C ARG A 352 -15.25 4.25 -30.30
N ASN A 353 -15.62 3.19 -30.97
CA ASN A 353 -14.67 2.12 -31.39
C ASN A 353 -13.85 2.56 -32.57
#